data_42e60bd44f8a6c5cb07f9ca573f1f693
#
_entry.id   42e60bd44f8a6c5cb07f9ca573f1f693
#
_cell.length_a   1.000
_cell.length_b   1.000
_cell.length_c   1.000
_cell.angle_alpha   90.00
_cell.angle_beta   90.00
_cell.angle_gamma   90.00
#
_symmetry.space_group_name_H-M   'P 1'
#
loop_
_entity.id
_entity.type
_entity.pdbx_description
1 polymer ?
#
loop_
_entity_poly.entity_id
_entity_poly.type
_entity_poly.pdbx_seq_one_letter_code
_entity_poly.pdbx_strand_id
1 'polypeptide(L)'
;MEDIGRWQYRGILETPPMKLMERIKNFFLPTENNERLPGALSSAAAAFYLVLAVGLIISPAIIRVRELALLSAPASFGAGDVIALINQARTTSGLATLLENNRLDTAATEKVEDMFSGQYFAHFAPNGTSPWDFFKRAEYSYAAAGENLALDFVSADEAHAAFMNSPTHRANILNKNYTEVGVAVRQSEYQGRPAIMIAQYFGKPK
;
A
#
# COMPACT_ATOMS: atom_id res chain seq x y z
N MET A 1 -74.41 19.31 -47.08
CA MET A 1 -74.44 19.81 -45.71
C MET A 1 -73.90 18.70 -44.87
N GLU A 2 -72.78 18.75 -44.23
CA GLU A 2 -71.82 19.78 -43.83
C GLU A 2 -70.44 19.14 -43.73
N ASP A 3 -69.51 19.93 -44.14
CA ASP A 3 -68.06 19.63 -44.14
C ASP A 3 -67.56 19.85 -42.68
N ILE A 4 -67.00 18.85 -42.03
CA ILE A 4 -66.35 18.98 -40.72
C ILE A 4 -64.88 18.64 -40.84
N GLY A 5 -64.12 19.69 -40.80
CA GLY A 5 -62.72 19.96 -40.54
C GLY A 5 -61.75 18.81 -40.39
N ARG A 6 -60.84 18.74 -41.37
CA ARG A 6 -59.60 17.96 -41.36
C ARG A 6 -58.58 18.69 -40.48
N TRP A 7 -58.43 18.31 -39.20
CA TRP A 7 -57.31 18.76 -38.37
C TRP A 7 -56.04 18.02 -38.85
N GLN A 8 -55.19 18.76 -39.53
CA GLN A 8 -53.82 18.30 -39.81
C GLN A 8 -53.03 18.32 -38.51
N TYR A 9 -52.75 17.15 -37.97
CA TYR A 9 -51.66 16.96 -37.06
C TYR A 9 -50.34 17.15 -37.83
N ARG A 10 -49.73 18.31 -37.64
CA ARG A 10 -48.38 18.55 -38.04
C ARG A 10 -47.49 17.69 -37.11
N GLY A 11 -47.06 16.49 -37.60
CA GLY A 11 -46.16 15.60 -36.89
C GLY A 11 -44.87 16.35 -36.56
N ILE A 12 -44.56 16.44 -35.28
CA ILE A 12 -43.22 16.73 -34.84
C ILE A 12 -42.34 15.63 -35.41
N LEU A 13 -41.48 15.98 -36.34
CA LEU A 13 -40.45 15.08 -36.85
C LEU A 13 -39.50 14.78 -35.72
N GLU A 14 -39.77 13.73 -34.96
CA GLU A 14 -38.79 13.14 -34.04
C GLU A 14 -37.64 12.66 -34.90
N THR A 15 -36.52 13.36 -34.81
CA THR A 15 -35.27 12.87 -35.43
C THR A 15 -34.94 11.51 -34.78
N PRO A 16 -34.76 10.43 -35.56
CA PRO A 16 -34.46 9.12 -35.00
C PRO A 16 -33.18 9.21 -34.18
N PRO A 17 -33.08 8.52 -33.02
CA PRO A 17 -31.90 8.55 -32.17
C PRO A 17 -30.68 8.12 -33.02
N MET A 18 -29.68 9.01 -33.09
CA MET A 18 -28.42 8.71 -33.79
C MET A 18 -27.83 7.41 -33.25
N LYS A 19 -27.45 6.49 -34.17
CA LYS A 19 -26.79 5.24 -33.77
C LYS A 19 -25.53 5.59 -32.99
N LEU A 20 -25.20 4.82 -31.97
CA LEU A 20 -24.04 5.02 -31.07
C LEU A 20 -22.75 5.34 -31.85
N MET A 21 -22.54 4.67 -32.98
CA MET A 21 -21.36 4.86 -33.83
C MET A 21 -21.30 6.26 -34.45
N GLU A 22 -22.42 6.85 -34.81
CA GLU A 22 -22.48 8.23 -35.36
C GLU A 22 -22.25 9.26 -34.23
N ARG A 23 -22.73 8.99 -33.01
CA ARG A 23 -22.43 9.85 -31.86
C ARG A 23 -20.94 9.84 -31.54
N ILE A 24 -20.29 8.68 -31.59
CA ILE A 24 -18.85 8.54 -31.41
C ILE A 24 -18.09 9.29 -32.51
N LYS A 25 -18.46 9.10 -33.78
CA LYS A 25 -17.84 9.82 -34.88
C LYS A 25 -17.95 11.34 -34.72
N ASN A 26 -19.15 11.86 -34.44
CA ASN A 26 -19.37 13.31 -34.26
C ASN A 26 -18.60 13.86 -33.05
N PHE A 27 -18.27 13.02 -32.07
CA PHE A 27 -17.47 13.45 -30.93
C PHE A 27 -15.98 13.61 -31.29
N PHE A 28 -15.42 12.72 -32.11
CA PHE A 28 -13.99 12.73 -32.41
C PHE A 28 -13.64 13.32 -33.78
N LEU A 29 -14.56 13.33 -34.75
CA LEU A 29 -14.29 13.74 -36.13
C LEU A 29 -15.06 15.00 -36.50
N PRO A 30 -14.49 15.88 -37.33
CA PRO A 30 -15.21 16.99 -37.96
C PRO A 30 -16.27 16.45 -38.92
N THR A 31 -17.52 16.75 -38.67
CA THR A 31 -18.65 16.36 -39.53
C THR A 31 -19.56 17.57 -39.78
N GLU A 32 -20.43 17.49 -40.78
CA GLU A 32 -21.42 18.55 -41.04
C GLU A 32 -22.40 18.71 -39.84
N ASN A 33 -22.66 17.62 -39.11
CA ASN A 33 -23.58 17.63 -37.97
C ASN A 33 -23.01 18.35 -36.72
N ASN A 34 -21.70 18.61 -36.64
CA ASN A 34 -21.04 19.32 -35.54
C ASN A 34 -20.34 20.61 -36.03
N GLU A 35 -20.82 21.19 -37.15
CA GLU A 35 -20.28 22.42 -37.74
C GLU A 35 -18.76 22.34 -38.01
N ARG A 36 -18.25 21.12 -38.30
CA ARG A 36 -16.86 20.77 -38.51
C ARG A 36 -15.97 20.94 -37.27
N LEU A 37 -16.57 21.11 -36.07
CA LEU A 37 -15.86 21.10 -34.79
C LEU A 37 -16.19 19.81 -34.04
N PRO A 38 -15.23 18.88 -33.87
CA PRO A 38 -15.47 17.68 -33.10
C PRO A 38 -15.93 18.03 -31.69
N GLY A 39 -16.90 17.29 -31.16
CA GLY A 39 -17.38 17.47 -29.77
C GLY A 39 -16.25 17.39 -28.74
N ALA A 40 -15.22 16.59 -29.05
CA ALA A 40 -14.00 16.48 -28.23
C ALA A 40 -13.17 17.78 -28.15
N LEU A 41 -13.35 18.71 -29.09
CA LEU A 41 -12.73 20.05 -29.10
C LEU A 41 -13.67 21.15 -28.65
N SER A 42 -14.88 20.83 -28.21
CA SER A 42 -15.82 21.80 -27.65
C SER A 42 -15.28 22.37 -26.33
N SER A 43 -15.71 23.58 -25.99
CA SER A 43 -15.38 24.21 -24.70
C SER A 43 -15.80 23.37 -23.50
N ALA A 44 -16.91 22.65 -23.59
CA ALA A 44 -17.37 21.74 -22.55
C ALA A 44 -16.43 20.50 -22.41
N ALA A 45 -15.99 19.93 -23.55
CA ALA A 45 -15.01 18.84 -23.54
C ALA A 45 -13.64 19.33 -23.02
N ALA A 46 -13.20 20.51 -23.41
CA ALA A 46 -11.97 21.12 -22.90
C ALA A 46 -12.02 21.33 -21.38
N ALA A 47 -13.14 21.83 -20.86
CA ALA A 47 -13.35 21.96 -19.42
C ALA A 47 -13.33 20.60 -18.70
N PHE A 48 -13.98 19.59 -19.28
CA PHE A 48 -13.96 18.21 -18.75
C PHE A 48 -12.52 17.65 -18.71
N TYR A 49 -11.76 17.78 -19.80
CA TYR A 49 -10.38 17.32 -19.86
C TYR A 49 -9.47 18.07 -18.88
N LEU A 50 -9.71 19.36 -18.68
CA LEU A 50 -8.99 20.15 -17.68
C LEU A 50 -9.26 19.62 -16.26
N VAL A 51 -10.53 19.38 -15.90
CA VAL A 51 -10.90 18.82 -14.60
C VAL A 51 -10.29 17.43 -14.42
N LEU A 52 -10.32 16.59 -15.44
CA LEU A 52 -9.70 15.27 -15.41
C LEU A 52 -8.18 15.35 -15.23
N ALA A 53 -7.50 16.23 -15.97
CA ALA A 53 -6.05 16.44 -15.86
C ALA A 53 -5.66 16.98 -14.48
N VAL A 54 -6.40 17.95 -13.96
CA VAL A 54 -6.22 18.49 -12.61
C VAL A 54 -6.44 17.39 -11.57
N GLY A 55 -7.48 16.57 -11.71
CA GLY A 55 -7.73 15.42 -10.83
C GLY A 55 -6.60 14.39 -10.85
N LEU A 56 -6.06 14.07 -12.02
CA LEU A 56 -4.93 13.15 -12.19
C LEU A 56 -3.62 13.68 -11.59
N ILE A 57 -3.43 15.00 -11.54
CA ILE A 57 -2.24 15.63 -10.97
C ILE A 57 -2.39 15.80 -9.45
N ILE A 58 -3.56 16.26 -8.99
CA ILE A 58 -3.79 16.59 -7.58
C ILE A 58 -3.97 15.33 -6.73
N SER A 59 -4.65 14.30 -7.24
CA SER A 59 -4.94 13.07 -6.48
C SER A 59 -3.67 12.37 -5.96
N PRO A 60 -2.63 12.12 -6.77
CA PRO A 60 -1.38 11.54 -6.26
C PRO A 60 -0.63 12.46 -5.30
N ALA A 61 -0.71 13.79 -5.51
CA ALA A 61 -0.05 14.75 -4.62
C ALA A 61 -0.72 14.77 -3.23
N ILE A 62 -2.05 14.74 -3.17
CA ILE A 62 -2.80 14.68 -1.91
C ILE A 62 -2.50 13.37 -1.17
N ILE A 63 -2.45 12.24 -1.88
CA ILE A 63 -2.11 10.93 -1.30
C ILE A 63 -0.71 10.98 -0.69
N ARG A 64 0.29 11.50 -1.41
CA ARG A 64 1.66 11.65 -0.90
C ARG A 64 1.76 12.55 0.33
N VAL A 65 1.08 13.69 0.33
CA VAL A 65 1.09 14.61 1.48
C VAL A 65 0.46 13.94 2.71
N ARG A 66 -0.60 13.16 2.52
CA ARG A 66 -1.26 12.41 3.60
C ARG A 66 -0.36 11.31 4.15
N GLU A 67 0.32 10.53 3.29
CA GLU A 67 1.29 9.52 3.71
C GLU A 67 2.46 10.12 4.49
N LEU A 68 3.05 11.21 3.98
CA LEU A 68 4.13 11.90 4.67
C LEU A 68 3.69 12.46 6.03
N ALA A 69 2.47 12.97 6.13
CA ALA A 69 1.92 13.47 7.39
C ALA A 69 1.71 12.32 8.40
N LEU A 70 1.24 11.16 7.95
CA LEU A 70 1.09 9.98 8.81
C LEU A 70 2.44 9.45 9.30
N LEU A 71 3.44 9.40 8.43
CA LEU A 71 4.79 8.98 8.79
C LEU A 71 5.54 10.02 9.64
N SER A 72 5.10 11.29 9.65
CA SER A 72 5.66 12.35 10.49
C SER A 72 5.06 12.38 11.89
N ALA A 73 3.90 11.74 12.11
CA ALA A 73 3.34 11.54 13.44
C ALA A 73 4.13 10.42 14.16
N PRO A 74 4.26 10.46 15.50
CA PRO A 74 4.83 9.34 16.24
C PRO A 74 4.13 8.04 15.88
N ALA A 75 4.89 6.95 15.75
CA ALA A 75 4.31 5.63 15.48
C ALA A 75 3.26 5.31 16.57
N SER A 76 2.04 5.01 16.12
CA SER A 76 0.90 4.75 17.01
C SER A 76 0.89 3.33 17.57
N PHE A 77 1.88 2.50 17.24
CA PHE A 77 2.00 1.10 17.62
C PHE A 77 3.45 0.75 17.96
N GLY A 78 3.64 -0.31 18.72
CA GLY A 78 4.94 -0.77 19.18
C GLY A 78 5.19 -2.26 18.96
N ALA A 79 6.30 -2.75 19.49
CA ALA A 79 6.71 -4.15 19.40
C ALA A 79 5.63 -5.10 19.95
N GLY A 80 5.02 -4.75 21.11
CA GLY A 80 3.99 -5.56 21.74
C GLY A 80 2.76 -5.79 20.85
N ASP A 81 2.31 -4.78 20.11
CA ASP A 81 1.18 -4.91 19.18
C ASP A 81 1.52 -5.89 18.05
N VAL A 82 2.73 -5.80 17.50
CA VAL A 82 3.21 -6.71 16.44
C VAL A 82 3.33 -8.15 16.97
N ILE A 83 3.88 -8.35 18.17
CA ILE A 83 4.00 -9.67 18.81
C ILE A 83 2.62 -10.27 19.09
N ALA A 84 1.65 -9.47 19.51
CA ALA A 84 0.27 -9.93 19.74
C ALA A 84 -0.35 -10.47 18.45
N LEU A 85 -0.19 -9.78 17.31
CA LEU A 85 -0.70 -10.21 16.01
C LEU A 85 0.03 -11.46 15.48
N ILE A 86 1.36 -11.58 15.67
CA ILE A 86 2.11 -12.80 15.38
C ILE A 86 1.51 -13.98 16.14
N ASN A 87 1.30 -13.83 17.44
CA ASN A 87 0.78 -14.88 18.31
C ASN A 87 -0.68 -15.22 18.01
N GLN A 88 -1.48 -14.24 17.62
CA GLN A 88 -2.85 -14.47 17.14
C GLN A 88 -2.86 -15.33 15.86
N ALA A 89 -2.03 -15.00 14.87
CA ALA A 89 -1.93 -15.76 13.63
C ALA A 89 -1.45 -17.20 13.89
N ARG A 90 -0.49 -17.38 14.80
CA ARG A 90 0.01 -18.71 15.20
C ARG A 90 -1.08 -19.55 15.88
N THR A 91 -1.78 -19.01 16.86
CA THR A 91 -2.86 -19.73 17.55
C THR A 91 -4.00 -20.08 16.60
N THR A 92 -4.37 -19.17 15.70
CA THR A 92 -5.38 -19.45 14.65
C THR A 92 -4.92 -20.57 13.71
N SER A 93 -3.61 -20.75 13.54
CA SER A 93 -3.01 -21.82 12.73
C SER A 93 -2.70 -23.09 13.54
N GLY A 94 -3.13 -23.18 14.80
CA GLY A 94 -2.90 -24.35 15.66
C GLY A 94 -1.48 -24.49 16.18
N LEU A 95 -0.70 -23.41 16.18
CA LEU A 95 0.69 -23.38 16.65
C LEU A 95 0.76 -22.75 18.06
N ALA A 96 1.77 -23.15 18.82
CA ALA A 96 2.10 -22.49 20.09
C ALA A 96 2.52 -21.04 19.86
N THR A 97 2.20 -20.16 20.80
CA THR A 97 2.68 -18.78 20.84
C THR A 97 4.19 -18.73 21.01
N LEU A 98 4.80 -17.66 20.49
CA LEU A 98 6.21 -17.35 20.76
C LEU A 98 6.33 -16.51 22.04
N LEU A 99 7.37 -16.76 22.80
CA LEU A 99 7.74 -15.95 23.96
C LEU A 99 8.59 -14.77 23.49
N GLU A 100 8.29 -13.59 23.99
CA GLU A 100 9.16 -12.43 23.78
C GLU A 100 10.51 -12.64 24.48
N ASN A 101 11.60 -12.30 23.78
CA ASN A 101 12.96 -12.46 24.30
C ASN A 101 13.76 -11.18 24.10
N ASN A 102 14.21 -10.58 25.22
CA ASN A 102 14.93 -9.31 25.23
C ASN A 102 16.20 -9.30 24.36
N ARG A 103 16.87 -10.44 24.19
CA ARG A 103 18.05 -10.53 23.30
C ARG A 103 17.64 -10.42 21.83
N LEU A 104 16.49 -11.00 21.48
CA LEU A 104 15.93 -10.85 20.13
C LEU A 104 15.41 -9.42 19.89
N ASP A 105 14.85 -8.76 20.92
CA ASP A 105 14.48 -7.34 20.83
C ASP A 105 15.71 -6.45 20.62
N THR A 106 16.81 -6.77 21.31
CA THR A 106 18.09 -6.08 21.12
C THR A 106 18.60 -6.27 19.70
N ALA A 107 18.62 -7.51 19.20
CA ALA A 107 19.05 -7.82 17.83
C ALA A 107 18.17 -7.09 16.78
N ALA A 108 16.84 -7.10 16.95
CA ALA A 108 15.91 -6.40 16.07
C ALA A 108 16.12 -4.87 16.11
N THR A 109 16.36 -4.32 17.31
CA THR A 109 16.63 -2.88 17.50
C THR A 109 17.93 -2.47 16.82
N GLU A 110 19.02 -3.18 17.08
CA GLU A 110 20.31 -2.91 16.42
C GLU A 110 20.21 -2.98 14.89
N LYS A 111 19.45 -3.94 14.38
CA LYS A 111 19.22 -4.08 12.93
C LYS A 111 18.50 -2.86 12.35
N VAL A 112 17.44 -2.38 13.00
CA VAL A 112 16.69 -1.21 12.53
C VAL A 112 17.55 0.05 12.62
N GLU A 113 18.32 0.23 13.69
CA GLU A 113 19.23 1.35 13.86
C GLU A 113 20.36 1.33 12.82
N ASP A 114 20.90 0.16 12.49
CA ASP A 114 21.90 -0.01 11.44
C ASP A 114 21.33 0.35 10.06
N MET A 115 20.09 -0.07 9.76
CA MET A 115 19.41 0.30 8.51
C MET A 115 19.18 1.80 8.40
N PHE A 116 18.75 2.49 9.47
CA PHE A 116 18.59 3.94 9.47
C PHE A 116 19.92 4.67 9.34
N SER A 117 20.94 4.26 10.12
CA SER A 117 22.26 4.92 10.08
C SER A 117 22.97 4.70 8.75
N GLY A 118 22.86 3.50 8.17
CA GLY A 118 23.43 3.15 6.87
C GLY A 118 22.56 3.55 5.67
N GLN A 119 21.37 4.13 5.89
CA GLN A 119 20.43 4.57 4.85
C GLN A 119 20.12 3.47 3.83
N TYR A 120 19.90 2.21 4.31
CA TYR A 120 19.53 1.07 3.49
C TYR A 120 18.34 0.32 4.10
N PHE A 121 17.66 -0.48 3.28
CA PHE A 121 16.61 -1.40 3.71
C PHE A 121 16.83 -2.76 3.04
N ALA A 122 17.45 -3.70 3.73
CA ALA A 122 17.77 -5.03 3.23
C ALA A 122 18.15 -5.98 4.39
N HIS A 123 18.06 -7.28 4.17
CA HIS A 123 18.54 -8.29 5.12
C HIS A 123 20.05 -8.15 5.38
N PHE A 124 20.85 -7.99 4.33
CA PHE A 124 22.29 -7.79 4.41
C PHE A 124 22.64 -6.31 4.28
N ALA A 125 23.47 -5.80 5.18
CA ALA A 125 23.98 -4.45 5.08
C ALA A 125 24.97 -4.32 3.91
N PRO A 126 25.16 -3.10 3.35
CA PRO A 126 26.11 -2.87 2.25
C PRO A 126 27.55 -3.23 2.57
N ASN A 127 27.93 -3.22 3.85
CA ASN A 127 29.24 -3.64 4.34
C ASN A 127 29.40 -5.15 4.54
N GLY A 128 28.36 -5.94 4.20
CA GLY A 128 28.35 -7.40 4.34
C GLY A 128 27.83 -7.92 5.68
N THR A 129 27.47 -7.06 6.65
CA THR A 129 26.87 -7.50 7.92
C THR A 129 25.57 -8.26 7.64
N SER A 130 25.47 -9.46 8.13
CA SER A 130 24.32 -10.35 7.94
C SER A 130 23.30 -10.21 9.09
N PRO A 131 22.04 -10.64 8.91
CA PRO A 131 21.07 -10.70 10.01
C PRO A 131 21.61 -11.50 11.23
N TRP A 132 22.39 -12.53 10.96
CA TRP A 132 22.94 -13.44 11.98
C TRP A 132 23.99 -12.76 12.87
N ASP A 133 24.64 -11.70 12.40
CA ASP A 133 25.59 -10.94 13.20
C ASP A 133 24.89 -10.16 14.33
N PHE A 134 23.65 -9.73 14.12
CA PHE A 134 22.84 -9.10 15.16
C PHE A 134 22.42 -10.09 16.24
N PHE A 135 22.07 -11.34 15.90
CA PHE A 135 21.85 -12.40 16.90
C PHE A 135 23.11 -12.64 17.75
N LYS A 136 24.28 -12.66 17.09
CA LYS A 136 25.54 -12.86 17.77
C LYS A 136 25.90 -11.70 18.71
N ARG A 137 25.70 -10.46 18.28
CA ARG A 137 25.94 -9.26 19.10
C ARG A 137 25.03 -9.23 20.31
N ALA A 138 23.76 -9.61 20.14
CA ALA A 138 22.80 -9.74 21.24
C ALA A 138 23.02 -11.00 22.11
N GLU A 139 24.10 -11.75 21.87
CA GLU A 139 24.43 -12.97 22.61
C GLU A 139 23.31 -14.03 22.57
N TYR A 140 22.55 -14.07 21.48
CA TYR A 140 21.50 -15.07 21.28
C TYR A 140 22.03 -16.27 20.47
N SER A 141 22.31 -17.39 21.18
CA SER A 141 22.67 -18.66 20.54
C SER A 141 21.43 -19.42 20.11
N TYR A 142 21.31 -19.73 18.84
CA TYR A 142 20.10 -20.33 18.25
C TYR A 142 20.35 -21.69 17.60
N ALA A 143 19.36 -22.57 17.66
CA ALA A 143 19.23 -23.77 16.85
C ALA A 143 18.45 -23.50 15.54
N ALA A 144 17.54 -22.52 15.57
CA ALA A 144 16.84 -22.01 14.40
C ALA A 144 16.65 -20.50 14.56
N ALA A 145 16.75 -19.76 13.46
CA ALA A 145 16.59 -18.31 13.45
C ALA A 145 15.95 -17.82 12.13
N GLY A 146 15.28 -16.68 12.18
CA GLY A 146 14.66 -16.04 11.00
C GLY A 146 14.47 -14.55 11.21
N GLU A 147 14.38 -13.80 10.11
CA GLU A 147 14.18 -12.36 10.10
C GLU A 147 13.05 -12.01 9.12
N ASN A 148 12.18 -11.09 9.53
CA ASN A 148 11.27 -10.36 8.65
C ASN A 148 11.53 -8.86 8.80
N LEU A 149 11.45 -8.13 7.68
CA LEU A 149 11.60 -6.67 7.64
C LEU A 149 10.40 -6.04 6.95
N ALA A 150 9.96 -4.88 7.47
CA ALA A 150 8.94 -4.05 6.82
C ALA A 150 9.29 -2.58 6.92
N LEU A 151 8.83 -1.80 5.94
CA LEU A 151 9.09 -0.37 5.80
C LEU A 151 7.78 0.36 5.50
N ASP A 152 7.57 1.51 6.18
CA ASP A 152 6.50 2.47 5.91
C ASP A 152 5.06 1.98 6.18
N PHE A 153 4.87 1.09 7.13
CA PHE A 153 3.53 0.76 7.63
C PHE A 153 3.17 1.68 8.81
N VAL A 154 1.96 2.18 8.82
CA VAL A 154 1.46 3.14 9.82
C VAL A 154 0.66 2.48 10.94
N SER A 155 0.40 1.17 10.84
CA SER A 155 -0.24 0.37 11.89
C SER A 155 0.33 -1.04 11.94
N ALA A 156 0.22 -1.69 13.11
CA ALA A 156 0.61 -3.10 13.29
C ALA A 156 -0.22 -4.04 12.41
N ASP A 157 -1.53 -3.76 12.28
CA ASP A 157 -2.44 -4.58 11.46
C ASP A 157 -2.06 -4.56 9.98
N GLU A 158 -1.75 -3.39 9.42
CA GLU A 158 -1.31 -3.28 8.02
C GLU A 158 0.00 -4.00 7.78
N ALA A 159 0.99 -3.81 8.67
CA ALA A 159 2.26 -4.51 8.59
C ALA A 159 2.07 -6.03 8.68
N HIS A 160 1.26 -6.48 9.63
CA HIS A 160 0.98 -7.90 9.82
C HIS A 160 0.26 -8.50 8.60
N ALA A 161 -0.73 -7.81 8.06
CA ALA A 161 -1.43 -8.25 6.84
C ALA A 161 -0.46 -8.38 5.65
N ALA A 162 0.46 -7.43 5.48
CA ALA A 162 1.48 -7.48 4.45
C ALA A 162 2.44 -8.66 4.65
N PHE A 163 2.92 -8.90 5.87
CA PHE A 163 3.74 -10.07 6.20
C PHE A 163 3.01 -11.39 5.91
N MET A 164 1.73 -11.49 6.28
CA MET A 164 0.94 -12.71 6.06
C MET A 164 0.58 -12.94 4.59
N ASN A 165 0.52 -11.90 3.77
CA ASN A 165 0.32 -12.00 2.33
C ASN A 165 1.61 -12.37 1.56
N SER A 166 2.78 -12.20 2.17
CA SER A 166 4.06 -12.59 1.60
C SER A 166 4.42 -14.04 2.00
N PRO A 167 4.58 -14.98 1.05
CA PRO A 167 4.87 -16.38 1.36
C PRO A 167 6.09 -16.57 2.25
N THR A 168 7.18 -15.81 2.02
CA THR A 168 8.44 -15.92 2.78
C THR A 168 8.29 -15.38 4.20
N HIS A 169 7.68 -14.21 4.37
CA HIS A 169 7.46 -13.63 5.70
C HIS A 169 6.47 -14.45 6.52
N ARG A 170 5.37 -14.91 5.90
CA ARG A 170 4.39 -15.80 6.51
C ARG A 170 5.04 -17.11 6.99
N ALA A 171 5.97 -17.68 6.19
CA ALA A 171 6.68 -18.89 6.57
C ALA A 171 7.48 -18.71 7.86
N ASN A 172 8.07 -17.55 8.10
CA ASN A 172 8.73 -17.23 9.36
C ASN A 172 7.71 -17.14 10.51
N ILE A 173 6.62 -16.36 10.35
CA ILE A 173 5.60 -16.19 11.39
C ILE A 173 5.01 -17.55 11.83
N LEU A 174 4.74 -18.44 10.87
CA LEU A 174 4.12 -19.75 11.11
C LEU A 174 5.13 -20.90 11.24
N ASN A 175 6.42 -20.61 11.39
CA ASN A 175 7.42 -21.65 11.55
C ASN A 175 7.27 -22.33 12.93
N LYS A 176 7.02 -23.65 12.89
CA LYS A 176 6.85 -24.47 14.09
C LYS A 176 8.11 -24.67 14.92
N ASN A 177 9.27 -24.42 14.31
CA ASN A 177 10.56 -24.57 14.98
C ASN A 177 10.94 -23.39 15.85
N TYR A 178 10.30 -22.23 15.69
CA TYR A 178 10.57 -21.08 16.53
C TYR A 178 9.75 -21.16 17.83
N THR A 179 10.38 -20.72 18.91
CA THR A 179 9.79 -20.67 20.26
C THR A 179 9.84 -19.28 20.85
N GLU A 180 10.65 -18.38 20.30
CA GLU A 180 10.86 -17.03 20.78
C GLU A 180 10.83 -16.02 19.64
N VAL A 181 10.51 -14.78 19.99
CA VAL A 181 10.44 -13.64 19.07
C VAL A 181 10.96 -12.38 19.75
N GLY A 182 11.59 -11.51 18.99
CA GLY A 182 11.86 -10.12 19.34
C GLY A 182 11.46 -9.21 18.20
N VAL A 183 11.00 -8.01 18.53
CA VAL A 183 10.50 -7.06 17.53
C VAL A 183 11.03 -5.66 17.85
N ALA A 184 11.44 -4.95 16.82
CA ALA A 184 11.67 -3.51 16.88
C ALA A 184 10.75 -2.77 15.92
N VAL A 185 10.16 -1.70 16.40
CA VAL A 185 9.45 -0.70 15.60
C VAL A 185 10.12 0.64 15.88
N ARG A 186 10.69 1.26 14.87
CA ARG A 186 11.39 2.55 15.02
C ARG A 186 11.00 3.48 13.88
N GLN A 187 10.92 4.74 14.22
CA GLN A 187 10.70 5.83 13.28
C GLN A 187 11.91 6.74 13.28
N SER A 188 12.44 7.03 12.11
CA SER A 188 13.54 7.96 11.90
C SER A 188 13.56 8.47 10.47
N GLU A 189 14.55 9.27 10.11
CA GLU A 189 14.77 9.75 8.75
C GLU A 189 15.40 8.65 7.88
N TYR A 190 14.79 8.40 6.72
CA TYR A 190 15.30 7.49 5.71
C TYR A 190 15.18 8.11 4.33
N GLN A 191 16.30 8.26 3.62
CA GLN A 191 16.37 8.88 2.29
C GLN A 191 15.68 10.26 2.23
N GLY A 192 15.93 11.10 3.25
CA GLY A 192 15.43 12.49 3.31
C GLY A 192 13.93 12.61 3.69
N ARG A 193 13.31 11.58 4.24
CA ARG A 193 11.92 11.61 4.69
C ARG A 193 11.71 10.79 5.97
N PRO A 194 10.67 11.09 6.77
CA PRO A 194 10.26 10.21 7.85
C PRO A 194 9.90 8.82 7.32
N ALA A 195 10.30 7.78 8.06
CA ALA A 195 9.98 6.40 7.75
C ALA A 195 9.81 5.57 9.03
N ILE A 196 9.00 4.52 8.97
CA ILE A 196 8.86 3.53 10.03
C ILE A 196 9.46 2.22 9.55
N MET A 197 10.44 1.69 10.28
CA MET A 197 11.02 0.37 10.02
C MET A 197 10.62 -0.61 11.10
N ILE A 198 10.31 -1.84 10.70
CA ILE A 198 9.95 -2.96 11.56
C ILE A 198 10.91 -4.10 11.28
N ALA A 199 11.49 -4.67 12.34
CA ALA A 199 12.22 -5.93 12.27
C ALA A 199 11.58 -6.94 13.23
N GLN A 200 11.34 -8.15 12.75
CA GLN A 200 10.90 -9.31 13.53
C GLN A 200 12.04 -10.34 13.50
N TYR A 201 12.55 -10.69 14.66
CA TYR A 201 13.59 -11.69 14.84
C TYR A 201 12.97 -12.89 15.54
N PHE A 202 13.05 -14.05 14.89
CA PHE A 202 12.51 -15.31 15.38
C PHE A 202 13.63 -16.22 15.79
N GLY A 203 13.46 -16.96 16.88
CA GLY A 203 14.47 -17.85 17.36
C GLY A 203 13.94 -19.11 18.02
N LYS A 204 14.82 -20.14 18.01
CA LYS A 204 14.80 -21.26 18.95
C LYS A 204 16.18 -21.32 19.57
N PRO A 205 16.32 -21.14 20.89
CA PRO A 205 17.63 -21.24 21.55
C PRO A 205 18.23 -22.65 21.41
N LYS A 206 19.58 -22.72 21.51
CA LYS A 206 20.31 -24.00 21.58
C LYS A 206 20.08 -24.72 22.89
#